data_ab78b9b418d203622027fbf2756753cf
#
_entry.id   ab78b9b418d203622027fbf2756753cf
#
_cell.length_a   1.000
_cell.length_b   1.000
_cell.length_c   1.000
_cell.angle_alpha   90.00
_cell.angle_beta   90.00
_cell.angle_gamma   90.00
#
_symmetry.space_group_name_H-M   'P 1'
#
loop_
_entity.id
_entity.type
_entity.pdbx_description
1 polymer ?
#
loop_
_entity_poly.entity_id
_entity_poly.type
_entity_poly.pdbx_seq_one_letter_code
_entity_poly.pdbx_strand_id
1 'polypeptide(L)'
;GLSSDCQCIDLLQGCAGFVQGLILASKLVKNDKCVLLVCTDTYRKKIRPGDRSVDAIFSDAATATLISAESSVCIIGEKHYSDGHGIKHLNQNLEASGGSSFLHMSGSDVFLFTKKIVEAQVRALMCELDLNESKINLFIPHQASKLVVDELATRFLSVRKFVSVLGVSGNTVSSSIPIALEKNLTLFHDGITVLTGF
;
A
#
# COMPACT_ATOMS: atom_id res chain seq x y z
N GLY A 1 22.47 -16.88 -5.59
CA GLY A 1 21.06 -17.22 -5.41
C GLY A 1 20.68 -17.25 -3.94
N LEU A 2 19.41 -17.41 -3.62
CA LEU A 2 18.93 -17.59 -2.24
C LEU A 2 19.35 -18.98 -1.74
N SER A 3 19.48 -19.12 -0.40
CA SER A 3 19.70 -20.42 0.24
C SER A 3 18.54 -21.38 -0.06
N SER A 4 18.83 -22.69 -0.13
CA SER A 4 17.80 -23.74 -0.22
C SER A 4 16.89 -23.79 1.01
N ASP A 5 17.33 -23.23 2.13
CA ASP A 5 16.58 -23.15 3.40
C ASP A 5 15.72 -21.89 3.49
N CYS A 6 15.63 -21.11 2.40
CA CYS A 6 14.78 -19.93 2.36
C CYS A 6 13.30 -20.32 2.29
N GLN A 7 12.50 -19.87 3.25
CA GLN A 7 11.04 -20.00 3.19
C GLN A 7 10.47 -18.94 2.27
N CYS A 8 9.60 -19.34 1.34
CA CYS A 8 8.88 -18.43 0.45
C CYS A 8 7.38 -18.42 0.81
N ILE A 9 6.78 -17.24 0.83
CA ILE A 9 5.35 -17.03 1.13
C ILE A 9 4.80 -16.06 0.09
N ASP A 10 3.71 -16.43 -0.57
CA ASP A 10 2.99 -15.54 -1.50
C ASP A 10 1.84 -14.85 -0.79
N LEU A 11 1.71 -13.53 -1.03
CA LEU A 11 0.63 -12.69 -0.51
C LEU A 11 -0.14 -12.05 -1.67
N LEU A 12 -1.44 -12.30 -1.75
CA LEU A 12 -2.33 -11.77 -2.79
C LEU A 12 -3.24 -10.69 -2.20
N GLN A 13 -2.69 -9.51 -1.90
CA GLN A 13 -3.40 -8.40 -1.23
C GLN A 13 -3.47 -7.13 -2.08
N GLY A 14 -3.03 -7.17 -3.34
CA GLY A 14 -3.06 -6.02 -4.24
C GLY A 14 -2.47 -4.75 -3.59
N CYS A 15 -3.23 -3.68 -3.59
CA CYS A 15 -2.78 -2.36 -3.09
C CYS A 15 -2.42 -2.34 -1.59
N ALA A 16 -2.99 -3.22 -0.78
CA ALA A 16 -2.63 -3.38 0.63
C ALA A 16 -1.39 -4.29 0.83
N GLY A 17 -0.87 -4.90 -0.24
CA GLY A 17 0.16 -5.95 -0.19
C GLY A 17 1.43 -5.55 0.55
N PHE A 18 1.93 -4.33 0.34
CA PHE A 18 3.13 -3.88 1.05
C PHE A 18 2.90 -3.76 2.57
N VAL A 19 1.81 -3.12 3.00
CA VAL A 19 1.53 -2.93 4.43
C VAL A 19 1.27 -4.27 5.10
N GLN A 20 0.48 -5.13 4.50
CA GLN A 20 0.21 -6.48 5.01
C GLN A 20 1.50 -7.33 5.07
N GLY A 21 2.29 -7.28 4.00
CA GLY A 21 3.57 -7.98 3.92
C GLY A 21 4.58 -7.47 4.95
N LEU A 22 4.66 -6.16 5.17
CA LEU A 22 5.53 -5.55 6.16
C LEU A 22 5.16 -5.99 7.60
N ILE A 23 3.86 -5.99 7.92
CA ILE A 23 3.34 -6.45 9.20
C ILE A 23 3.67 -7.95 9.40
N LEU A 24 3.39 -8.79 8.41
CA LEU A 24 3.72 -10.22 8.49
C LEU A 24 5.24 -10.44 8.63
N ALA A 25 6.04 -9.76 7.82
CA ALA A 25 7.50 -9.84 7.87
C ALA A 25 8.04 -9.49 9.26
N SER A 26 7.51 -8.44 9.90
CA SER A 26 7.92 -8.03 11.24
C SER A 26 7.67 -9.10 12.32
N LYS A 27 6.64 -9.94 12.14
CA LYS A 27 6.36 -11.07 13.05
C LYS A 27 7.24 -12.30 12.77
N LEU A 28 7.79 -12.41 11.55
CA LEU A 28 8.65 -13.52 11.14
C LEU A 28 10.14 -13.27 11.39
N VAL A 29 10.56 -12.01 11.50
CA VAL A 29 11.95 -11.64 11.80
C VAL A 29 12.34 -12.16 13.19
N LYS A 30 13.50 -12.82 13.28
CA LYS A 30 14.14 -13.29 14.50
C LYS A 30 15.62 -12.87 14.49
N ASN A 31 16.26 -12.95 15.63
CA ASN A 31 17.56 -12.35 15.97
C ASN A 31 18.66 -12.44 14.89
N ASP A 32 18.70 -13.50 14.11
CA ASP A 32 19.73 -13.77 13.09
C ASP A 32 19.16 -13.93 11.67
N LYS A 33 17.85 -13.68 11.50
CA LYS A 33 17.15 -13.87 10.24
C LYS A 33 16.52 -12.56 9.78
N CYS A 34 16.57 -12.34 8.48
CA CYS A 34 15.87 -11.24 7.84
C CYS A 34 14.77 -11.77 6.90
N VAL A 35 13.85 -10.89 6.56
CA VAL A 35 12.80 -11.14 5.57
C VAL A 35 13.00 -10.18 4.41
N LEU A 36 13.05 -10.70 3.19
CA LEU A 36 13.00 -9.90 1.98
C LEU A 36 11.55 -9.84 1.50
N LEU A 37 10.92 -8.68 1.65
CA LEU A 37 9.58 -8.41 1.13
C LEU A 37 9.69 -7.89 -0.30
N VAL A 38 9.25 -8.70 -1.26
CA VAL A 38 9.20 -8.33 -2.67
C VAL A 38 7.77 -7.98 -3.05
N CYS A 39 7.56 -6.77 -3.56
CA CYS A 39 6.31 -6.35 -4.15
C CYS A 39 6.50 -6.23 -5.66
N THR A 40 5.65 -6.92 -6.44
CA THR A 40 5.73 -6.89 -7.90
C THR A 40 4.35 -7.04 -8.51
N ASP A 41 3.98 -6.08 -9.34
CA ASP A 41 2.69 -6.02 -10.01
C ASP A 41 2.85 -5.63 -11.47
N THR A 42 2.15 -6.34 -12.36
CA THR A 42 2.12 -6.08 -13.80
C THR A 42 0.68 -5.84 -14.25
N TYR A 43 0.00 -4.88 -13.64
CA TYR A 43 -1.40 -4.58 -13.87
C TYR A 43 -1.70 -4.13 -15.29
N ARG A 44 -0.75 -3.50 -15.98
CA ARG A 44 -0.92 -3.10 -17.38
C ARG A 44 -1.28 -4.28 -18.30
N LYS A 45 -0.83 -5.48 -18.00
CA LYS A 45 -1.22 -6.72 -18.72
C LYS A 45 -2.69 -7.13 -18.50
N LYS A 46 -3.34 -6.56 -17.49
CA LYS A 46 -4.71 -6.88 -17.08
C LYS A 46 -5.70 -5.77 -17.42
N ILE A 47 -5.25 -4.69 -18.04
CA ILE A 47 -6.11 -3.60 -18.49
C ILE A 47 -6.66 -3.97 -19.88
N ARG A 48 -7.98 -3.83 -20.05
CA ARG A 48 -8.61 -4.02 -21.36
C ARG A 48 -8.12 -2.92 -22.31
N PRO A 49 -7.67 -3.25 -23.53
CA PRO A 49 -7.28 -2.24 -24.51
C PRO A 49 -8.39 -1.22 -24.74
N GLY A 50 -8.07 0.07 -24.62
CA GLY A 50 -9.01 1.17 -24.79
C GLY A 50 -9.87 1.49 -23.55
N ASP A 51 -9.70 0.81 -22.44
CA ASP A 51 -10.39 1.15 -21.18
C ASP A 51 -9.74 2.38 -20.53
N ARG A 52 -10.26 3.56 -20.86
CA ARG A 52 -9.77 4.85 -20.39
C ARG A 52 -9.98 5.08 -18.89
N SER A 53 -10.82 4.27 -18.23
CA SER A 53 -11.10 4.40 -16.79
C SER A 53 -9.93 3.95 -15.91
N VAL A 54 -9.09 3.05 -16.42
CA VAL A 54 -7.97 2.46 -15.67
C VAL A 54 -6.62 2.60 -16.38
N ASP A 55 -6.58 2.75 -17.71
CA ASP A 55 -5.32 2.76 -18.49
C ASP A 55 -4.39 3.92 -18.10
N ALA A 56 -4.93 5.08 -17.74
CA ALA A 56 -4.16 6.23 -17.30
C ALA A 56 -3.73 6.19 -15.83
N ILE A 57 -4.19 5.20 -15.06
CA ILE A 57 -3.97 5.13 -13.61
C ILE A 57 -2.80 4.21 -13.26
N PHE A 58 -2.83 2.98 -13.79
CA PHE A 58 -1.92 1.92 -13.36
C PHE A 58 -0.58 1.92 -14.10
N SER A 59 0.47 1.59 -13.34
CA SER A 59 1.82 1.35 -13.82
C SER A 59 2.36 0.05 -13.26
N ASP A 60 3.32 -0.57 -13.97
CA ASP A 60 4.00 -1.77 -13.52
C ASP A 60 5.26 -1.38 -12.74
N ALA A 61 5.52 -2.08 -11.65
CA ALA A 61 6.75 -1.92 -10.87
C ALA A 61 7.10 -3.16 -10.06
N ALA A 62 8.35 -3.20 -9.61
CA ALA A 62 8.84 -4.16 -8.63
C ALA A 62 9.70 -3.43 -7.60
N THR A 63 9.56 -3.80 -6.33
CA THR A 63 10.35 -3.28 -5.22
C THR A 63 10.75 -4.42 -4.29
N ALA A 64 11.86 -4.23 -3.57
CA ALA A 64 12.34 -5.17 -2.56
C ALA A 64 12.71 -4.39 -1.29
N THR A 65 12.20 -4.83 -0.15
CA THR A 65 12.45 -4.23 1.16
C THR A 65 13.01 -5.29 2.09
N LEU A 66 14.18 -5.01 2.66
CA LEU A 66 14.81 -5.89 3.65
C LEU A 66 14.32 -5.49 5.04
N ILE A 67 13.77 -6.45 5.78
CA ILE A 67 13.32 -6.30 7.16
C ILE A 67 14.25 -7.14 8.05
N SER A 68 14.83 -6.50 9.06
CA SER A 68 15.82 -7.09 9.96
C SER A 68 15.54 -6.67 11.41
N ALA A 69 15.90 -7.52 12.36
CA ALA A 69 15.84 -7.21 13.78
C ALA A 69 16.84 -6.10 14.20
N GLU A 70 17.89 -5.89 13.41
CA GLU A 70 18.91 -4.86 13.66
C GLU A 70 18.49 -3.47 13.12
N SER A 71 17.30 -3.35 12.57
CA SER A 71 16.80 -2.06 12.06
C SER A 71 16.57 -1.06 13.18
N SER A 72 16.95 0.20 12.96
CA SER A 72 16.61 1.33 13.83
C SER A 72 15.14 1.75 13.71
N VAL A 73 14.42 1.24 12.70
CA VAL A 73 13.00 1.52 12.46
C VAL A 73 12.17 0.34 12.95
N CYS A 74 11.13 0.63 13.72
CA CYS A 74 10.21 -0.40 14.24
C CYS A 74 8.75 -0.05 13.94
N ILE A 75 7.90 -1.07 13.87
CA ILE A 75 6.46 -0.93 13.81
C ILE A 75 5.94 -0.74 15.24
N ILE A 76 5.35 0.43 15.50
CA ILE A 76 4.80 0.77 16.84
C ILE A 76 3.32 0.47 16.97
N GLY A 77 2.62 0.20 15.88
CA GLY A 77 1.21 -0.18 15.87
C GLY A 77 0.72 -0.58 14.49
N GLU A 78 -0.35 -1.35 14.47
CA GLU A 78 -0.96 -1.86 13.27
C GLU A 78 -2.48 -1.95 13.41
N LYS A 79 -3.21 -1.76 12.32
CA LYS A 79 -4.66 -1.91 12.28
C LYS A 79 -5.11 -2.48 10.94
N HIS A 80 -6.09 -3.37 10.98
CA HIS A 80 -6.63 -4.05 9.82
C HIS A 80 -8.13 -3.82 9.70
N TYR A 81 -8.59 -3.74 8.47
CA TYR A 81 -10.01 -3.72 8.14
C TYR A 81 -10.24 -4.48 6.83
N SER A 82 -11.32 -5.22 6.75
CA SER A 82 -11.73 -5.92 5.52
C SER A 82 -13.23 -5.81 5.32
N ASP A 83 -13.65 -5.50 4.10
CA ASP A 83 -15.04 -5.47 3.70
C ASP A 83 -15.23 -6.19 2.36
N GLY A 84 -15.71 -7.44 2.43
CA GLY A 84 -15.94 -8.27 1.25
C GLY A 84 -17.11 -7.81 0.36
N HIS A 85 -18.00 -6.91 0.84
CA HIS A 85 -19.10 -6.38 0.01
C HIS A 85 -18.58 -5.55 -1.16
N GLY A 86 -17.35 -5.02 -1.06
CA GLY A 86 -16.69 -4.22 -2.10
C GLY A 86 -16.13 -5.01 -3.28
N ILE A 87 -16.14 -6.36 -3.26
CA ILE A 87 -15.50 -7.18 -4.31
C ILE A 87 -16.01 -6.87 -5.72
N LYS A 88 -17.27 -6.50 -5.89
CA LYS A 88 -17.84 -6.12 -7.19
C LYS A 88 -17.29 -4.81 -7.77
N HIS A 89 -16.66 -3.97 -6.95
CA HIS A 89 -16.16 -2.65 -7.35
C HIS A 89 -14.70 -2.66 -7.79
N LEU A 90 -13.95 -3.67 -7.37
CA LEU A 90 -12.55 -3.84 -7.80
C LEU A 90 -12.22 -5.33 -7.80
N ASN A 91 -12.15 -5.91 -8.98
CA ASN A 91 -11.86 -7.33 -9.15
C ASN A 91 -11.31 -7.63 -10.54
N GLN A 92 -10.79 -8.83 -10.70
CA GLN A 92 -10.45 -9.40 -11.98
C GLN A 92 -11.42 -10.56 -12.24
N ASN A 93 -12.47 -10.33 -13.02
CA ASN A 93 -13.46 -11.35 -13.34
C ASN A 93 -12.82 -12.44 -14.22
N LEU A 94 -12.94 -13.68 -13.78
CA LEU A 94 -12.71 -14.85 -14.61
C LEU A 94 -13.92 -15.00 -15.52
N GLU A 95 -13.77 -14.76 -16.80
CA GLU A 95 -14.84 -15.08 -17.75
C GLU A 95 -15.06 -16.59 -17.75
N ALA A 96 -16.32 -17.01 -17.62
CA ALA A 96 -16.71 -18.44 -17.57
C ALA A 96 -16.27 -19.24 -18.80
N SER A 97 -15.88 -18.58 -19.88
CA SER A 97 -15.40 -19.14 -21.15
C SER A 97 -13.88 -19.35 -21.24
N GLY A 98 -13.12 -19.13 -20.15
CA GLY A 98 -11.65 -19.27 -20.17
C GLY A 98 -10.91 -18.16 -20.91
N GLY A 99 -11.57 -17.05 -21.21
CA GLY A 99 -10.96 -15.86 -21.83
C GLY A 99 -10.05 -15.07 -20.87
N SER A 100 -9.29 -14.12 -21.41
CA SER A 100 -8.46 -13.21 -20.63
C SER A 100 -9.34 -12.38 -19.71
N SER A 101 -9.18 -12.55 -18.39
CA SER A 101 -9.88 -11.70 -17.42
C SER A 101 -9.17 -10.34 -17.31
N PHE A 102 -9.94 -9.27 -17.50
CA PHE A 102 -9.46 -7.90 -17.34
C PHE A 102 -9.83 -7.35 -15.98
N LEU A 103 -9.07 -6.38 -15.53
CA LEU A 103 -9.38 -5.61 -14.33
C LEU A 103 -10.68 -4.84 -14.52
N HIS A 104 -11.61 -5.00 -13.57
CA HIS A 104 -12.79 -4.14 -13.43
C HIS A 104 -12.61 -3.24 -12.22
N MET A 105 -12.81 -1.93 -12.40
CA MET A 105 -12.77 -0.95 -11.32
C MET A 105 -13.88 0.08 -11.45
N SER A 106 -14.73 0.16 -10.43
CA SER A 106 -15.64 1.29 -10.24
C SER A 106 -14.92 2.37 -9.43
N GLY A 107 -14.34 3.35 -10.12
CA GLY A 107 -13.53 4.39 -9.48
C GLY A 107 -14.26 5.20 -8.41
N SER A 108 -15.56 5.49 -8.61
CA SER A 108 -16.40 6.20 -7.65
C SER A 108 -16.61 5.40 -6.34
N ASP A 109 -16.86 4.10 -6.45
CA ASP A 109 -17.10 3.26 -5.27
C ASP A 109 -15.80 3.03 -4.48
N VAL A 110 -14.69 2.81 -5.20
CA VAL A 110 -13.35 2.73 -4.58
C VAL A 110 -13.02 4.03 -3.85
N PHE A 111 -13.29 5.19 -4.47
CA PHE A 111 -13.08 6.49 -3.83
C PHE A 111 -13.92 6.67 -2.56
N LEU A 112 -15.22 6.34 -2.61
CA LEU A 112 -16.11 6.45 -1.45
C LEU A 112 -15.68 5.52 -0.31
N PHE A 113 -15.28 4.29 -0.63
CA PHE A 113 -14.73 3.35 0.34
C PHE A 113 -13.48 3.94 1.02
N THR A 114 -12.52 4.38 0.24
CA THR A 114 -11.26 4.95 0.74
C THR A 114 -11.51 6.14 1.65
N LYS A 115 -12.34 7.09 1.20
CA LYS A 115 -12.71 8.28 1.97
C LYS A 115 -13.31 7.93 3.34
N LYS A 116 -14.16 6.90 3.40
CA LYS A 116 -14.85 6.52 4.63
C LYS A 116 -13.96 5.72 5.58
N ILE A 117 -13.19 4.78 5.05
CA ILE A 117 -12.54 3.75 5.87
C ILE A 117 -11.12 4.16 6.27
N VAL A 118 -10.31 4.70 5.36
CA VAL A 118 -8.90 4.99 5.66
C VAL A 118 -8.77 6.00 6.78
N GLU A 119 -9.50 7.13 6.72
CA GLU A 119 -9.46 8.11 7.80
C GLU A 119 -9.86 7.50 9.14
N ALA A 120 -10.97 6.76 9.18
CA ALA A 120 -11.48 6.15 10.41
C ALA A 120 -10.47 5.18 11.03
N GLN A 121 -9.83 4.32 10.21
CA GLN A 121 -8.85 3.35 10.69
C GLN A 121 -7.57 4.03 11.18
N VAL A 122 -7.07 5.04 10.48
CA VAL A 122 -5.89 5.79 10.92
C VAL A 122 -6.15 6.51 12.23
N ARG A 123 -7.29 7.21 12.37
CA ARG A 123 -7.64 7.90 13.61
C ARG A 123 -7.83 6.94 14.78
N ALA A 124 -8.42 5.77 14.53
CA ALA A 124 -8.55 4.73 15.56
C ALA A 124 -7.18 4.20 16.01
N LEU A 125 -6.25 3.95 15.06
CA LEU A 125 -4.88 3.55 15.41
C LEU A 125 -4.14 4.64 16.20
N MET A 126 -4.26 5.90 15.80
CA MET A 126 -3.68 7.02 16.53
C MET A 126 -4.21 7.11 17.96
N CYS A 127 -5.52 6.91 18.13
CA CYS A 127 -6.14 6.91 19.47
C CYS A 127 -5.62 5.75 20.32
N GLU A 128 -5.50 4.54 19.77
CA GLU A 128 -4.95 3.37 20.46
C GLU A 128 -3.48 3.56 20.91
N LEU A 129 -2.72 4.37 20.16
CA LEU A 129 -1.31 4.65 20.42
C LEU A 129 -1.09 5.96 21.22
N ASP A 130 -2.15 6.66 21.60
CA ASP A 130 -2.08 7.99 22.22
C ASP A 130 -1.25 8.99 21.38
N LEU A 131 -1.42 8.96 20.07
CA LEU A 131 -0.69 9.80 19.12
C LEU A 131 -1.53 10.99 18.66
N ASN A 132 -0.92 12.18 18.69
CA ASN A 132 -1.46 13.35 18.03
C ASN A 132 -0.98 13.44 16.58
N GLU A 133 -1.86 13.90 15.68
CA GLU A 133 -1.56 14.05 14.25
C GLU A 133 -0.29 14.91 14.00
N SER A 134 -0.07 15.94 14.80
CA SER A 134 1.13 16.79 14.70
C SER A 134 2.46 16.07 15.01
N LYS A 135 2.43 14.88 15.58
CA LYS A 135 3.60 14.03 15.81
C LYS A 135 3.97 13.17 14.61
N ILE A 136 3.11 13.12 13.59
CA ILE A 136 3.36 12.35 12.36
C ILE A 136 4.28 13.16 11.45
N ASN A 137 5.47 12.64 11.21
CA ASN A 137 6.44 13.25 10.29
C ASN A 137 6.10 12.98 8.84
N LEU A 138 5.68 11.75 8.53
CA LEU A 138 5.33 11.31 7.19
C LEU A 138 3.99 10.58 7.19
N PHE A 139 3.15 10.92 6.22
CA PHE A 139 1.98 10.13 5.89
C PHE A 139 2.10 9.65 4.44
N ILE A 140 2.20 8.35 4.25
CA ILE A 140 2.37 7.71 2.94
C ILE A 140 1.19 6.79 2.67
N PRO A 141 0.16 7.25 1.96
CA PRO A 141 -0.92 6.39 1.51
C PRO A 141 -0.49 5.55 0.30
N HIS A 142 -1.17 4.47 0.05
CA HIS A 142 -1.19 3.86 -1.27
C HIS A 142 -1.50 4.92 -2.33
N GLN A 143 -0.73 4.92 -3.41
CA GLN A 143 -0.83 5.91 -4.49
C GLN A 143 -1.91 5.50 -5.50
N ALA A 144 -3.18 5.47 -5.07
CA ALA A 144 -4.29 4.98 -5.88
C ALA A 144 -4.57 5.86 -7.10
N SER A 145 -4.89 7.12 -6.86
CA SER A 145 -5.08 8.16 -7.87
C SER A 145 -4.90 9.54 -7.25
N LYS A 146 -4.73 10.57 -8.08
CA LYS A 146 -4.59 11.95 -7.59
C LYS A 146 -5.79 12.36 -6.74
N LEU A 147 -7.00 12.04 -7.17
CA LEU A 147 -8.23 12.36 -6.45
C LEU A 147 -8.25 11.75 -5.04
N VAL A 148 -7.88 10.48 -4.91
CA VAL A 148 -7.85 9.77 -3.63
C VAL A 148 -6.77 10.35 -2.71
N VAL A 149 -5.57 10.56 -3.22
CA VAL A 149 -4.44 11.07 -2.42
C VAL A 149 -4.69 12.50 -1.97
N ASP A 150 -5.20 13.37 -2.83
CA ASP A 150 -5.55 14.74 -2.49
C ASP A 150 -6.67 14.80 -1.45
N GLU A 151 -7.73 13.98 -1.58
CA GLU A 151 -8.82 13.92 -0.60
C GLU A 151 -8.29 13.48 0.78
N LEU A 152 -7.45 12.44 0.83
CA LEU A 152 -6.85 12.01 2.09
C LEU A 152 -5.96 13.11 2.69
N ALA A 153 -5.21 13.85 1.89
CA ALA A 153 -4.39 14.95 2.37
C ALA A 153 -5.22 16.04 3.06
N THR A 154 -6.46 16.29 2.62
CA THR A 154 -7.36 17.25 3.29
C THR A 154 -7.84 16.78 4.67
N ARG A 155 -7.69 15.49 4.99
CA ARG A 155 -8.12 14.90 6.26
C ARG A 155 -7.03 14.89 7.33
N PHE A 156 -5.77 15.05 6.93
CA PHE A 156 -4.59 14.97 7.79
C PHE A 156 -3.72 16.22 7.63
N LEU A 157 -4.29 17.38 8.00
CA LEU A 157 -3.67 18.69 7.76
C LEU A 157 -2.51 19.03 8.70
N SER A 158 -2.44 18.37 9.85
CA SER A 158 -1.41 18.64 10.87
C SER A 158 -0.17 17.74 10.73
N VAL A 159 -0.16 16.77 9.81
CA VAL A 159 1.03 15.98 9.55
C VAL A 159 2.11 16.85 8.90
N ARG A 160 3.37 16.65 9.26
CA ARG A 160 4.47 17.44 8.72
C ARG A 160 4.61 17.31 7.20
N LYS A 161 4.45 16.10 6.67
CA LYS A 161 4.47 15.85 5.21
C LYS A 161 3.53 14.73 4.80
N PHE A 162 2.60 15.05 3.92
CA PHE A 162 1.77 14.08 3.20
C PHE A 162 2.43 13.79 1.84
N VAL A 163 2.65 12.52 1.52
CA VAL A 163 3.47 12.12 0.36
C VAL A 163 2.60 11.72 -0.83
N SER A 164 2.89 12.32 -1.99
CA SER A 164 2.42 11.85 -3.29
C SER A 164 3.60 11.69 -4.26
N VAL A 165 3.66 10.54 -4.93
CA VAL A 165 4.64 10.24 -5.99
C VAL A 165 3.95 9.88 -7.32
N LEU A 166 2.64 10.09 -7.41
CA LEU A 166 1.81 9.76 -8.58
C LEU A 166 2.32 10.37 -9.89
N GLY A 167 2.79 11.61 -9.85
CA GLY A 167 3.35 12.28 -11.03
C GLY A 167 4.62 11.64 -11.60
N VAL A 168 5.25 10.75 -10.85
CA VAL A 168 6.50 10.07 -11.25
C VAL A 168 6.25 8.60 -11.59
N SER A 169 5.47 7.90 -10.76
CA SER A 169 5.33 6.44 -10.85
C SER A 169 3.91 5.96 -11.19
N GLY A 170 2.90 6.81 -11.09
CA GLY A 170 1.52 6.38 -11.18
C GLY A 170 1.11 5.45 -10.04
N ASN A 171 0.03 4.70 -10.24
CA ASN A 171 -0.39 3.64 -9.31
C ASN A 171 0.34 2.33 -9.64
N THR A 172 1.35 2.01 -8.87
CA THR A 172 2.15 0.78 -8.98
C THR A 172 1.71 -0.30 -7.99
N VAL A 173 0.43 -0.26 -7.58
CA VAL A 173 -0.22 -1.25 -6.72
C VAL A 173 0.56 -1.45 -5.41
N SER A 174 1.05 -2.67 -5.12
CA SER A 174 1.80 -2.95 -3.89
C SER A 174 3.14 -2.20 -3.79
N SER A 175 3.77 -1.89 -4.93
CA SER A 175 5.05 -1.16 -4.98
C SER A 175 4.92 0.34 -4.73
N SER A 176 3.71 0.90 -4.66
CA SER A 176 3.51 2.36 -4.56
C SER A 176 4.02 2.98 -3.26
N ILE A 177 3.83 2.30 -2.13
CA ILE A 177 4.30 2.75 -0.83
C ILE A 177 5.82 2.64 -0.71
N PRO A 178 6.48 1.50 -1.03
CA PRO A 178 7.94 1.41 -0.94
C PRO A 178 8.66 2.37 -1.89
N ILE A 179 8.13 2.67 -3.09
CA ILE A 179 8.66 3.73 -3.96
C ILE A 179 8.57 5.11 -3.28
N ALA A 180 7.45 5.38 -2.62
CA ALA A 180 7.27 6.63 -1.90
C ALA A 180 8.19 6.74 -0.67
N LEU A 181 8.43 5.64 0.04
CA LEU A 181 9.39 5.54 1.14
C LEU A 181 10.81 5.84 0.67
N GLU A 182 11.27 5.17 -0.40
CA GLU A 182 12.62 5.36 -0.96
C GLU A 182 12.90 6.83 -1.28
N LYS A 183 11.93 7.52 -1.89
CA LYS A 183 12.04 8.95 -2.22
C LYS A 183 12.02 9.88 -1.00
N ASN A 184 11.75 9.38 0.20
CA ASN A 184 11.61 10.15 1.43
C ASN A 184 12.41 9.56 2.60
N LEU A 185 13.45 8.77 2.35
CA LEU A 185 14.23 8.05 3.37
C LEU A 185 14.73 8.95 4.50
N THR A 186 15.22 10.15 4.19
CA THR A 186 15.72 11.09 5.20
C THR A 186 14.66 11.46 6.22
N LEU A 187 13.41 11.70 5.79
CA LEU A 187 12.31 12.03 6.68
C LEU A 187 11.72 10.78 7.36
N PHE A 188 11.83 9.62 6.72
CA PHE A 188 11.38 8.35 7.27
C PHE A 188 12.15 7.96 8.55
N HIS A 189 13.44 8.21 8.59
CA HIS A 189 14.28 7.93 9.76
C HIS A 189 14.15 8.95 10.90
N ASP A 190 13.40 10.03 10.72
CA ASP A 190 13.35 11.18 11.65
C ASP A 190 11.99 11.30 12.37
N GLY A 191 11.36 10.19 12.73
CA GLY A 191 10.14 10.22 13.53
C GLY A 191 9.04 9.22 13.10
N ILE A 192 7.78 9.58 13.36
CA ILE A 192 6.65 8.68 13.13
C ILE A 192 6.18 8.77 11.67
N THR A 193 6.12 7.62 11.03
CA THR A 193 5.56 7.46 9.67
C THR A 193 4.29 6.60 9.71
N VAL A 194 3.23 7.09 9.10
CA VAL A 194 1.99 6.33 8.87
C VAL A 194 1.97 5.80 7.44
N LEU A 195 1.77 4.50 7.29
CA LEU A 195 1.60 3.82 6.02
C LEU A 195 0.17 3.29 5.91
N THR A 196 -0.54 3.56 4.82
CA THR A 196 -1.88 3.02 4.60
C THR A 196 -1.99 2.35 3.24
N GLY A 197 -2.28 1.04 3.23
CA GLY A 197 -2.65 0.26 2.05
C GLY A 197 -4.16 -0.03 2.06
N PHE A 198 -4.83 0.09 0.91
CA PHE A 198 -6.27 -0.11 0.78
C PHE A 198 -6.67 -0.53 -0.63
#